data_5d8f65447d6bd43206af33795fce6c77
#
_entry.id   5d8f65447d6bd43206af33795fce6c77
#
_cell.length_a   1.000
_cell.length_b   1.000
_cell.length_c   1.000
_cell.angle_alpha   90.00
_cell.angle_beta   90.00
_cell.angle_gamma   90.00
#
_symmetry.space_group_name_H-M   'P 1'
#
loop_
_entity.id
_entity.type
_entity.pdbx_description
1 polymer ?
#
loop_
_entity_poly.entity_id
_entity_poly.type
_entity_poly.pdbx_seq_one_letter_code
_entity_poly.pdbx_strand_id
1 'polypeptide(L)'
;DLADGLGSSRPKEQVLAIMKDSRVGAFGVLAALLLLLLKAGALAELTHPGWGLLLVFVPAAARTHVLLAIRLWPYLSVDKGIGKGISAGLSLWAVVIGYVALLAAGWQAGGWQVVAAIAGSCLFAL
;
A
#
# COMPACT_ATOMS: atom_id res chain seq x y z
N ASP A 1 -5.63 -12.51 2.54
CA ASP A 1 -5.86 -13.16 1.23
C ASP A 1 -4.57 -13.32 0.42
N LEU A 2 -3.77 -12.25 0.21
CA LEU A 2 -2.52 -12.33 -0.54
C LEU A 2 -1.54 -13.32 0.10
N ALA A 3 -1.36 -13.27 1.41
CA ALA A 3 -0.45 -14.16 2.14
C ALA A 3 -0.93 -15.62 2.06
N ASP A 4 -2.23 -15.86 2.13
CA ASP A 4 -2.80 -17.21 1.99
C ASP A 4 -2.63 -17.71 0.55
N GLY A 5 -2.84 -16.86 -0.45
CA GLY A 5 -2.64 -17.19 -1.85
C GLY A 5 -1.20 -17.57 -2.15
N LEU A 6 -0.24 -16.70 -1.81
CA LEU A 6 1.19 -16.93 -2.07
C LEU A 6 1.78 -18.05 -1.21
N GLY A 7 1.35 -18.16 0.05
CA GLY A 7 1.82 -19.22 0.97
C GLY A 7 1.31 -20.63 0.62
N SER A 8 0.29 -20.73 -0.23
CA SER A 8 -0.29 -22.04 -0.60
C SER A 8 0.55 -22.85 -1.57
N SER A 9 1.57 -22.27 -2.23
CA SER A 9 2.39 -22.94 -3.28
C SER A 9 1.57 -23.64 -4.37
N ARG A 10 0.39 -23.10 -4.71
CA ARG A 10 -0.55 -23.68 -5.68
C ARG A 10 -0.44 -23.02 -7.05
N PRO A 11 -0.97 -23.64 -8.13
CA PRO A 11 -1.07 -23.02 -9.45
C PRO A 11 -1.83 -21.68 -9.41
N LYS A 12 -1.49 -20.78 -10.34
CA LYS A 12 -2.00 -19.39 -10.40
C LYS A 12 -3.53 -19.29 -10.32
N GLU A 13 -4.24 -20.20 -10.98
CA GLU A 13 -5.72 -20.21 -10.99
C GLU A 13 -6.30 -20.49 -9.61
N GLN A 14 -5.66 -21.39 -8.86
CA GLN A 14 -6.07 -21.72 -7.48
C GLN A 14 -5.68 -20.61 -6.50
N VAL A 15 -4.53 -19.97 -6.68
CA VAL A 15 -4.12 -18.78 -5.89
C VAL A 15 -5.16 -17.67 -6.03
N LEU A 16 -5.60 -17.37 -7.25
CA LEU A 16 -6.63 -16.36 -7.50
C LEU A 16 -7.98 -16.74 -6.87
N ALA A 17 -8.32 -18.03 -6.85
CA ALA A 17 -9.54 -18.51 -6.17
C ALA A 17 -9.45 -18.34 -4.65
N ILE A 18 -8.29 -18.65 -4.04
CA ILE A 18 -8.04 -18.43 -2.61
C ILE A 18 -8.13 -16.95 -2.25
N MET A 19 -7.56 -16.06 -3.07
CA MET A 19 -7.63 -14.61 -2.86
C MET A 19 -9.04 -14.04 -2.98
N LYS A 20 -9.98 -14.74 -3.61
CA LYS A 20 -11.41 -14.39 -3.69
C LYS A 20 -12.25 -15.01 -2.58
N ASP A 21 -11.71 -15.96 -1.81
CA ASP A 21 -12.42 -16.57 -0.68
C ASP A 21 -12.41 -15.60 0.51
N SER A 22 -13.56 -15.37 1.11
CA SER A 22 -13.71 -14.49 2.29
C SER A 22 -13.16 -15.10 3.58
N ARG A 23 -12.76 -16.37 3.58
CA ARG A 23 -12.18 -17.06 4.73
C ARG A 23 -10.70 -16.75 4.85
N VAL A 24 -10.26 -16.39 6.05
CA VAL A 24 -8.85 -16.10 6.34
C VAL A 24 -8.16 -17.41 6.67
N GLY A 25 -7.06 -17.71 5.98
CA GLY A 25 -6.21 -18.86 6.25
C GLY A 25 -5.11 -18.57 7.29
N ALA A 26 -4.35 -19.59 7.65
CA ALA A 26 -3.30 -19.48 8.66
C ALA A 26 -2.18 -18.50 8.25
N PHE A 27 -1.77 -18.48 6.99
CA PHE A 27 -0.76 -17.55 6.49
C PHE A 27 -1.25 -16.10 6.54
N GLY A 28 -2.53 -15.86 6.23
CA GLY A 28 -3.16 -14.54 6.32
C GLY A 28 -3.18 -14.02 7.76
N VAL A 29 -3.55 -14.88 8.73
CA VAL A 29 -3.54 -14.53 10.16
C VAL A 29 -2.13 -14.21 10.63
N LEU A 30 -1.15 -15.07 10.33
CA LEU A 30 0.24 -14.84 10.71
C LEU A 30 0.81 -13.56 10.12
N ALA A 31 0.56 -13.31 8.84
CA ALA A 31 0.99 -12.07 8.17
C ALA A 31 0.36 -10.83 8.80
N ALA A 32 -0.93 -10.87 9.12
CA ALA A 32 -1.62 -9.77 9.79
C ALA A 32 -1.05 -9.52 11.19
N LEU A 33 -0.82 -10.56 11.99
CA LEU A 33 -0.22 -10.44 13.32
C LEU A 33 1.20 -9.85 13.26
N LEU A 34 2.05 -10.34 12.35
CA LEU A 34 3.41 -9.82 12.17
C LEU A 34 3.38 -8.35 11.76
N LEU A 35 2.51 -7.95 10.83
CA LEU A 35 2.35 -6.55 10.41
C LEU A 35 1.88 -5.67 11.57
N LEU A 36 0.95 -6.15 12.40
CA LEU A 36 0.46 -5.41 13.55
C LEU A 36 1.55 -5.24 14.60
N LEU A 37 2.33 -6.28 14.89
CA LEU A 37 3.45 -6.22 15.83
C LEU A 37 4.54 -5.26 15.34
N LEU A 38 4.90 -5.32 14.05
CA LEU A 38 5.87 -4.39 13.45
C LEU A 38 5.37 -2.95 13.53
N LYS A 39 4.09 -2.70 13.23
CA LYS A 39 3.50 -1.36 13.35
C LYS A 39 3.47 -0.89 14.81
N ALA A 40 3.09 -1.73 15.74
CA ALA A 40 3.07 -1.39 17.16
C ALA A 40 4.49 -1.07 17.67
N GLY A 41 5.49 -1.86 17.30
CA GLY A 41 6.89 -1.60 17.61
C GLY A 41 7.36 -0.26 17.02
N ALA A 42 7.09 -0.02 15.74
CA ALA A 42 7.45 1.24 15.10
C ALA A 42 6.77 2.45 15.76
N LEU A 43 5.49 2.33 16.16
CA LEU A 43 4.77 3.39 16.86
C LEU A 43 5.33 3.64 18.26
N ALA A 44 5.78 2.61 18.98
CA ALA A 44 6.38 2.74 20.29
C ALA A 44 7.69 3.55 20.28
N GLU A 45 8.43 3.49 19.17
CA GLU A 45 9.66 4.27 18.96
C GLU A 45 9.41 5.73 18.55
N LEU A 46 8.17 6.11 18.20
CA LEU A 46 7.82 7.48 17.81
C LEU A 46 7.71 8.41 19.03
N THR A 47 8.83 8.64 19.71
CA THR A 47 8.88 9.46 20.93
C THR A 47 9.08 10.96 20.67
N HIS A 48 9.55 11.34 19.47
CA HIS A 48 9.80 12.73 19.12
C HIS A 48 8.50 13.47 18.78
N PRO A 49 8.26 14.69 19.32
CA PRO A 49 6.99 15.43 19.12
C PRO A 49 6.63 15.69 17.65
N GLY A 50 7.61 15.86 16.76
CA GLY A 50 7.37 16.09 15.33
C GLY A 50 6.95 14.85 14.55
N TRP A 51 7.12 13.66 15.10
CA TRP A 51 6.88 12.41 14.38
C TRP A 51 5.39 12.02 14.30
N GLY A 52 4.53 12.69 15.06
CA GLY A 52 3.07 12.52 14.95
C GLY A 52 2.55 12.74 13.52
N LEU A 53 3.19 13.61 12.74
CA LEU A 53 2.86 13.83 11.33
C LEU A 53 3.09 12.59 10.46
N LEU A 54 4.03 11.71 10.81
CA LEU A 54 4.27 10.45 10.09
C LEU A 54 3.03 9.55 10.10
N LEU A 55 2.21 9.62 11.16
CA LEU A 55 0.95 8.86 11.26
C LEU A 55 -0.06 9.25 10.17
N VAL A 56 0.06 10.46 9.64
CA VAL A 56 -0.77 10.95 8.52
C VAL A 56 -0.09 10.67 7.19
N PHE A 57 1.22 10.95 7.09
CA PHE A 57 1.97 10.82 5.83
C PHE A 57 2.14 9.38 5.37
N VAL A 58 2.41 8.44 6.28
CA VAL A 58 2.62 7.02 5.93
C VAL A 58 1.37 6.40 5.29
N PRO A 59 0.16 6.52 5.88
CA PRO A 59 -1.06 6.03 5.23
C PRO A 59 -1.40 6.77 3.94
N ALA A 60 -1.13 8.08 3.85
CA ALA A 60 -1.36 8.86 2.63
C ALA A 60 -0.44 8.39 1.50
N ALA A 61 0.85 8.19 1.80
CA ALA A 61 1.81 7.64 0.83
C ALA A 61 1.40 6.26 0.35
N ALA A 62 1.03 5.36 1.26
CA ALA A 62 0.58 4.02 0.91
C ALA A 62 -0.62 4.03 -0.05
N ARG A 63 -1.60 4.91 0.18
CA ARG A 63 -2.76 5.05 -0.72
C ARG A 63 -2.39 5.62 -2.07
N THR A 64 -1.48 6.58 -2.12
CA THR A 64 -1.00 7.15 -3.39
C THR A 64 -0.23 6.09 -4.20
N HIS A 65 0.56 5.23 -3.54
CA HIS A 65 1.25 4.10 -4.20
C HIS A 65 0.26 3.08 -4.78
N VAL A 66 -0.84 2.79 -4.07
CA VAL A 66 -1.91 1.92 -4.60
C VAL A 66 -2.52 2.51 -5.87
N LEU A 67 -2.76 3.82 -5.92
CA LEU A 67 -3.27 4.48 -7.13
C LEU A 67 -2.27 4.38 -8.29
N LEU A 68 -0.97 4.54 -8.01
CA LEU A 68 0.09 4.36 -9.00
C LEU A 68 0.12 2.92 -9.51
N ALA A 69 0.07 1.94 -8.61
CA ALA A 69 0.04 0.53 -8.97
C ALA A 69 -1.16 0.18 -9.86
N ILE A 70 -2.36 0.64 -9.51
CA ILE A 70 -3.58 0.44 -10.32
C ILE A 70 -3.43 1.06 -11.72
N ARG A 71 -2.67 2.15 -11.85
CA ARG A 71 -2.45 2.83 -13.14
C ARG A 71 -1.40 2.14 -14.00
N LEU A 72 -0.35 1.57 -13.40
CA LEU A 72 0.79 0.98 -14.11
C LEU A 72 0.54 -0.48 -14.49
N TRP A 73 -0.15 -1.24 -13.64
CA TRP A 73 -0.40 -2.66 -13.89
C TRP A 73 -1.83 -2.92 -14.31
N PRO A 74 -2.04 -3.75 -15.36
CA PRO A 74 -3.38 -4.13 -15.77
C PRO A 74 -4.07 -4.95 -14.67
N TYR A 75 -5.36 -4.68 -14.47
CA TYR A 75 -6.17 -5.42 -13.52
C TYR A 75 -6.32 -6.88 -13.93
N LEU A 76 -5.88 -7.79 -13.09
CA LEU A 76 -5.78 -9.23 -13.39
C LEU A 76 -7.13 -9.95 -13.46
N SER A 77 -8.18 -9.39 -12.87
CA SER A 77 -9.51 -10.03 -12.85
C SER A 77 -10.33 -9.60 -14.05
N VAL A 78 -10.78 -10.57 -14.83
CA VAL A 78 -11.64 -10.37 -16.01
C VAL A 78 -13.07 -9.99 -15.59
N ASP A 79 -13.48 -10.37 -14.38
CA ASP A 79 -14.83 -10.17 -13.85
C ASP A 79 -14.98 -8.89 -13.03
N LYS A 80 -16.24 -8.50 -12.83
CA LYS A 80 -16.69 -7.29 -12.12
C LYS A 80 -16.02 -7.13 -10.76
N GLY A 81 -15.04 -6.23 -10.63
CA GLY A 81 -14.40 -5.86 -9.37
C GLY A 81 -14.35 -4.35 -9.21
N ILE A 82 -14.40 -3.87 -7.97
CA ILE A 82 -14.31 -2.44 -7.61
C ILE A 82 -13.06 -1.79 -8.22
N GLY A 83 -11.94 -2.53 -8.27
CA GLY A 83 -10.68 -2.06 -8.84
C GLY A 83 -10.77 -1.72 -10.33
N LYS A 84 -11.61 -2.41 -11.11
CA LYS A 84 -11.81 -2.10 -12.54
C LYS A 84 -12.51 -0.75 -12.74
N GLY A 85 -13.49 -0.44 -11.91
CA GLY A 85 -14.17 0.87 -11.95
C GLY A 85 -13.22 2.01 -11.60
N ILE A 86 -12.38 1.81 -10.59
CA ILE A 86 -11.37 2.80 -10.18
C ILE A 86 -10.32 2.99 -11.27
N SER A 87 -9.80 1.89 -11.86
CA SER A 87 -8.77 1.98 -12.91
C SER A 87 -9.25 2.70 -14.17
N ALA A 88 -10.52 2.53 -14.53
CA ALA A 88 -11.11 3.18 -15.70
C ALA A 88 -11.31 4.70 -15.52
N GLY A 89 -11.57 5.15 -14.28
CA GLY A 89 -11.78 6.57 -13.95
C GLY A 89 -10.52 7.30 -13.47
N LEU A 90 -9.41 6.61 -13.25
CA LEU A 90 -8.19 7.20 -12.66
C LEU A 90 -7.39 7.97 -13.70
N SER A 91 -7.41 9.31 -13.59
CA SER A 91 -6.58 10.19 -14.41
C SER A 91 -5.12 10.14 -13.93
N LEU A 92 -4.17 10.12 -14.87
CA LEU A 92 -2.75 10.24 -14.57
C LEU A 92 -2.45 11.53 -13.77
N TRP A 93 -3.15 12.62 -14.11
CA TRP A 93 -3.02 13.89 -13.40
C TRP A 93 -3.41 13.80 -11.92
N ALA A 94 -4.41 13.01 -11.57
CA ALA A 94 -4.80 12.79 -10.17
C ALA A 94 -3.67 12.12 -9.38
N VAL A 95 -2.98 11.15 -9.96
CA VAL A 95 -1.82 10.48 -9.34
C VAL A 95 -0.66 11.46 -9.19
N VAL A 96 -0.34 12.22 -10.23
CA VAL A 96 0.73 13.23 -10.20
C VAL A 96 0.46 14.30 -9.14
N ILE A 97 -0.76 14.84 -9.10
CA ILE A 97 -1.15 15.85 -8.09
C ILE A 97 -1.04 15.25 -6.68
N GLY A 98 -1.48 14.01 -6.48
CA GLY A 98 -1.35 13.31 -5.21
C GLY A 98 0.10 13.19 -4.74
N TYR A 99 1.03 12.83 -5.63
CA TYR A 99 2.46 12.78 -5.32
C TYR A 99 3.06 14.16 -5.06
N VAL A 100 2.75 15.15 -5.86
CA VAL A 100 3.24 16.52 -5.67
C VAL A 100 2.76 17.08 -4.32
N ALA A 101 1.50 16.90 -3.98
CA ALA A 101 0.94 17.32 -2.70
C ALA A 101 1.62 16.58 -1.52
N LEU A 102 1.84 15.26 -1.67
CA LEU A 102 2.49 14.45 -0.66
C LEU A 102 3.96 14.87 -0.43
N LEU A 103 4.71 15.12 -1.51
CA LEU A 103 6.09 15.58 -1.44
C LEU A 103 6.21 16.99 -0.86
N ALA A 104 5.34 17.91 -1.27
CA ALA A 104 5.31 19.29 -0.77
C ALA A 104 4.98 19.31 0.74
N ALA A 105 3.98 18.55 1.16
CA ALA A 105 3.61 18.46 2.55
C ALA A 105 4.68 17.71 3.39
N GLY A 106 5.29 16.66 2.83
CA GLY A 106 6.39 15.94 3.46
C GLY A 106 7.62 16.82 3.67
N TRP A 107 7.93 17.69 2.70
CA TRP A 107 9.01 18.67 2.82
C TRP A 107 8.78 19.63 3.98
N GLN A 108 7.57 20.15 4.14
CA GLN A 108 7.22 21.07 5.24
C GLN A 108 7.24 20.37 6.62
N ALA A 109 6.87 19.10 6.67
CA ALA A 109 6.76 18.36 7.91
C ALA A 109 8.09 17.82 8.46
N GLY A 110 8.99 17.34 7.59
CA GLY A 110 10.22 16.68 8.01
C GLY A 110 11.40 16.88 7.04
N GLY A 111 11.25 17.84 6.11
CA GLY A 111 12.30 18.18 5.16
C GLY A 111 12.69 17.02 4.23
N TRP A 112 13.96 16.99 3.82
CA TRP A 112 14.46 16.02 2.85
C TRP A 112 14.35 14.55 3.27
N GLN A 113 14.37 14.26 4.58
CA GLN A 113 14.29 12.90 5.10
C GLN A 113 12.94 12.24 4.78
N VAL A 114 11.84 12.97 4.96
CA VAL A 114 10.50 12.48 4.63
C VAL A 114 10.33 12.34 3.13
N VAL A 115 10.84 13.30 2.35
CA VAL A 115 10.81 13.23 0.89
C VAL A 115 11.60 12.02 0.37
N ALA A 116 12.79 11.76 0.91
CA ALA A 116 13.61 10.60 0.56
C ALA A 116 12.91 9.28 0.92
N ALA A 117 12.22 9.21 2.07
CA ALA A 117 11.45 8.03 2.45
C ALA A 117 10.28 7.76 1.50
N ILE A 118 9.55 8.81 1.10
CA ILE A 118 8.45 8.69 0.13
C ILE A 118 8.98 8.25 -1.24
N ALA A 119 10.07 8.86 -1.72
CA ALA A 119 10.69 8.50 -3.00
C ALA A 119 11.25 7.07 -2.97
N GLY A 120 11.92 6.68 -1.89
CA GLY A 120 12.43 5.32 -1.68
C GLY A 120 11.32 4.28 -1.65
N SER A 121 10.20 4.56 -0.99
CA SER A 121 9.04 3.66 -0.97
C SER A 121 8.40 3.52 -2.35
N CYS A 122 8.46 4.55 -3.19
CA CYS A 122 7.98 4.48 -4.58
C CYS A 122 8.83 3.52 -5.43
N LEU A 123 10.16 3.54 -5.28
CA LEU A 123 11.07 2.61 -5.95
C LEU A 123 10.83 1.15 -5.53
N PHE A 124 10.42 0.94 -4.29
CA PHE A 124 10.11 -0.41 -3.77
C PHE A 124 8.75 -0.94 -4.23
N ALA A 125 7.85 -0.04 -4.65
CA ALA A 125 6.51 -0.37 -5.15
C ALA A 125 6.47 -0.63 -6.66
N LEU A 126 7.56 -0.34 -7.39
CA LEU A 126 7.74 -0.61 -8.84
C LEU A 126 8.43 -1.95 -9.08
#